data_323c5a40f8031f12dc320c1f8179ac56
#
_entry.id   323c5a40f8031f12dc320c1f8179ac56
#
_cell.length_a   1.000
_cell.length_b   1.000
_cell.length_c   1.000
_cell.angle_alpha   90.00
_cell.angle_beta   90.00
_cell.angle_gamma   90.00
#
_symmetry.space_group_name_H-M   'P 1'
#
loop_
_entity.id
_entity.type
_entity.pdbx_description
1 polymer ?
#
loop_
_entity_poly.entity_id
_entity_poly.type
_entity_poly.pdbx_seq_one_letter_code
_entity_poly.pdbx_strand_id
1 'polypeptide(L)'
;MTTLKASLTEAMQIMLDTVSWKEPEGITTGFPHFDQLVRGLRPGSLTVLASRPSLGKTAFALNIVRNLMERKPETPLLYCSSLSSTELTFRLLTIFSGVTCSFDHDLSADESVRLTETVEAIRDYPLSIVDSRIMDDRFFRELILLQGKNSFGLILADSVMPEHLPRLKQLAGELEVPIFALISVSQRDGYIPGSEWVDTVIHLHRDRRETKNEGRAPVSIVVSRNRFGLCGTCRLNFIPQTMRFEDVPDIEDNEDEQEETR
;
A
#
# COMPACT_ATOMS: atom_id res chain seq x y z
N MET A 1 -7.77 -16.91 -30.93
CA MET A 1 -6.47 -17.56 -31.11
C MET A 1 -5.47 -16.51 -31.59
N THR A 2 -4.54 -16.08 -30.75
CA THR A 2 -3.56 -15.05 -31.08
C THR A 2 -2.40 -15.69 -31.84
N THR A 3 -1.97 -15.13 -32.96
CA THR A 3 -0.83 -15.67 -33.71
C THR A 3 0.48 -15.24 -33.05
N LEU A 4 1.55 -16.03 -33.20
CA LEU A 4 2.89 -15.72 -32.69
C LEU A 4 3.36 -14.33 -33.18
N LYS A 5 3.06 -13.97 -34.43
CA LYS A 5 3.40 -12.66 -35.01
C LYS A 5 2.72 -11.52 -34.23
N ALA A 6 1.44 -11.64 -33.91
CA ALA A 6 0.71 -10.63 -33.13
C ALA A 6 1.29 -10.51 -31.72
N SER A 7 1.56 -11.64 -31.05
CA SER A 7 2.20 -11.64 -29.71
C SER A 7 3.60 -11.04 -29.71
N LEU A 8 4.40 -11.28 -30.77
CA LEU A 8 5.73 -10.69 -30.89
C LEU A 8 5.66 -9.17 -31.11
N THR A 9 4.72 -8.71 -31.94
CA THR A 9 4.52 -7.27 -32.16
C THR A 9 4.12 -6.58 -30.86
N GLU A 10 3.19 -7.17 -30.11
CA GLU A 10 2.77 -6.68 -28.80
C GLU A 10 3.91 -6.67 -27.78
N ALA A 11 4.68 -7.76 -27.70
CA ALA A 11 5.85 -7.86 -26.82
C ALA A 11 6.93 -6.82 -27.19
N MET A 12 7.22 -6.61 -28.49
CA MET A 12 8.14 -5.57 -28.93
C MET A 12 7.64 -4.18 -28.57
N GLN A 13 6.35 -3.90 -28.74
CA GLN A 13 5.77 -2.61 -28.36
C GLN A 13 5.91 -2.37 -26.83
N ILE A 14 5.61 -3.39 -26.01
CA ILE A 14 5.81 -3.34 -24.56
C ILE A 14 7.29 -3.09 -24.21
N MET A 15 8.23 -3.74 -24.91
CA MET A 15 9.67 -3.52 -24.69
C MET A 15 10.11 -2.11 -25.06
N LEU A 16 9.67 -1.59 -26.19
CA LEU A 16 9.97 -0.23 -26.63
C LEU A 16 9.34 0.81 -25.69
N ASP A 17 8.14 0.55 -25.22
CA ASP A 17 7.43 1.38 -24.26
C ASP A 17 8.09 1.34 -22.87
N THR A 18 8.79 0.26 -22.54
CA THR A 18 9.54 0.08 -21.27
C THR A 18 10.83 0.88 -21.23
N VAL A 19 11.44 1.16 -22.38
CA VAL A 19 12.67 1.98 -22.51
C VAL A 19 12.36 3.48 -22.38
N SER A 20 11.16 3.93 -22.75
CA SER A 20 10.70 5.28 -22.45
C SER A 20 10.08 5.30 -21.04
N TRP A 21 10.53 6.20 -20.16
CA TRP A 21 9.95 6.48 -18.84
C TRP A 21 8.48 6.93 -19.00
N LYS A 22 7.59 5.98 -19.25
CA LYS A 22 6.15 6.24 -19.31
C LYS A 22 5.56 6.24 -17.91
N GLU A 23 4.51 7.04 -17.76
CA GLU A 23 3.72 7.10 -16.56
C GLU A 23 3.34 5.69 -16.05
N PRO A 24 3.22 5.49 -14.73
CA PRO A 24 2.82 4.20 -14.16
C PRO A 24 1.51 3.72 -14.81
N GLU A 25 1.48 2.48 -15.30
CA GLU A 25 0.29 1.87 -15.94
C GLU A 25 -0.81 1.47 -14.93
N GLY A 26 -0.72 1.98 -13.69
CA GLY A 26 -1.63 1.67 -12.61
C GLY A 26 -1.75 2.80 -11.59
N ILE A 27 -2.44 2.51 -10.51
CA ILE A 27 -2.58 3.46 -9.40
C ILE A 27 -1.25 3.55 -8.66
N THR A 28 -0.69 4.77 -8.57
CA THR A 28 0.51 5.04 -7.76
C THR A 28 0.16 5.03 -6.28
N THR A 29 1.05 4.48 -5.46
CA THR A 29 0.85 4.42 -4.00
C THR A 29 1.16 5.74 -3.31
N GLY A 30 1.84 6.64 -4.02
CA GLY A 30 2.29 7.92 -3.51
C GLY A 30 3.63 7.89 -2.78
N PHE A 31 4.33 6.75 -2.79
CA PHE A 31 5.72 6.60 -2.38
C PHE A 31 6.60 6.51 -3.64
N PRO A 32 7.28 7.58 -4.06
CA PRO A 32 7.98 7.64 -5.35
C PRO A 32 8.96 6.49 -5.58
N HIS A 33 9.85 6.19 -4.64
CA HIS A 33 10.82 5.10 -4.78
C HIS A 33 10.16 3.72 -4.85
N PHE A 34 9.07 3.52 -4.11
CA PHE A 34 8.31 2.28 -4.20
C PHE A 34 7.57 2.18 -5.53
N ASP A 35 6.95 3.27 -5.99
CA ASP A 35 6.24 3.32 -7.27
C ASP A 35 7.16 3.10 -8.48
N GLN A 36 8.45 3.53 -8.40
CA GLN A 36 9.46 3.19 -9.40
C GLN A 36 9.72 1.69 -9.52
N LEU A 37 9.69 0.95 -8.41
CA LEU A 37 9.86 -0.50 -8.41
C LEU A 37 8.62 -1.22 -8.94
N VAL A 38 7.43 -0.89 -8.40
CA VAL A 38 6.20 -1.62 -8.70
C VAL A 38 5.50 -1.15 -9.97
N ARG A 39 5.80 0.05 -10.46
CA ARG A 39 5.18 0.71 -11.62
C ARG A 39 3.67 0.90 -11.48
N GLY A 40 3.22 1.14 -10.24
CA GLY A 40 1.82 1.28 -9.89
C GLY A 40 1.09 -0.05 -9.72
N LEU A 41 -0.07 0.03 -9.10
CA LEU A 41 -0.99 -1.09 -8.86
C LEU A 41 -1.90 -1.24 -10.09
N ARG A 42 -1.67 -2.28 -10.89
CA ARG A 42 -2.37 -2.45 -12.19
C ARG A 42 -3.76 -3.04 -12.01
N PRO A 43 -4.75 -2.63 -12.81
CA PRO A 43 -6.05 -3.30 -12.88
C PRO A 43 -5.90 -4.81 -13.09
N GLY A 44 -6.73 -5.61 -12.41
CA GLY A 44 -6.68 -7.07 -12.49
C GLY A 44 -5.50 -7.73 -11.79
N SER A 45 -4.64 -6.97 -11.10
CA SER A 45 -3.49 -7.51 -10.37
C SER A 45 -3.75 -7.72 -8.88
N LEU A 46 -3.04 -8.70 -8.31
CA LEU A 46 -2.98 -8.93 -6.87
C LEU A 46 -1.57 -8.63 -6.36
N THR A 47 -1.46 -7.63 -5.49
CA THR A 47 -0.25 -7.28 -4.76
C THR A 47 -0.38 -7.69 -3.31
N VAL A 48 0.63 -8.34 -2.75
CA VAL A 48 0.66 -8.75 -1.35
C VAL A 48 1.77 -8.04 -0.60
N LEU A 49 1.43 -7.39 0.51
CA LEU A 49 2.37 -6.90 1.51
C LEU A 49 2.42 -7.85 2.70
N ALA A 50 3.55 -8.49 2.89
CA ALA A 50 3.78 -9.42 3.98
C ALA A 50 4.72 -8.83 5.03
N SER A 51 4.43 -9.06 6.30
CA SER A 51 5.37 -8.82 7.40
C SER A 51 4.95 -9.58 8.65
N ARG A 52 5.83 -9.62 9.66
CA ARG A 52 5.44 -10.07 10.99
C ARG A 52 4.36 -9.15 11.57
N PRO A 53 3.54 -9.64 12.50
CA PRO A 53 2.56 -8.81 13.21
C PRO A 53 3.18 -7.55 13.81
N SER A 54 2.42 -6.47 13.86
CA SER A 54 2.80 -5.18 14.50
C SER A 54 4.02 -4.48 13.91
N LEU A 55 4.42 -4.76 12.66
CA LEU A 55 5.47 -4.02 11.96
C LEU A 55 4.98 -2.80 11.17
N GLY A 56 3.66 -2.63 11.02
CA GLY A 56 3.08 -1.44 10.40
C GLY A 56 2.37 -1.68 9.05
N LYS A 57 2.02 -2.92 8.68
CA LYS A 57 1.29 -3.21 7.42
C LYS A 57 0.04 -2.36 7.24
N THR A 58 -0.85 -2.39 8.23
CA THR A 58 -2.09 -1.60 8.21
C THR A 58 -1.80 -0.11 8.11
N ALA A 59 -0.79 0.39 8.86
CA ALA A 59 -0.38 1.79 8.76
C ALA A 59 0.14 2.12 7.35
N PHE A 60 0.95 1.24 6.73
CA PHE A 60 1.43 1.44 5.35
C PHE A 60 0.27 1.51 4.36
N ALA A 61 -0.69 0.59 4.43
CA ALA A 61 -1.88 0.60 3.58
C ALA A 61 -2.72 1.87 3.77
N LEU A 62 -2.87 2.35 5.02
CA LEU A 62 -3.58 3.59 5.30
C LEU A 62 -2.83 4.84 4.81
N ASN A 63 -1.49 4.81 4.76
CA ASN A 63 -0.73 5.87 4.09
C ASN A 63 -0.92 5.86 2.57
N ILE A 64 -1.07 4.69 1.94
CA ILE A 64 -1.48 4.61 0.51
C ILE A 64 -2.86 5.27 0.34
N VAL A 65 -3.83 4.96 1.20
CA VAL A 65 -5.16 5.59 1.18
C VAL A 65 -5.01 7.10 1.30
N ARG A 66 -4.28 7.60 2.30
CA ARG A 66 -4.02 9.03 2.48
C ARG A 66 -3.42 9.67 1.22
N ASN A 67 -2.35 9.08 0.67
CA ASN A 67 -1.66 9.62 -0.49
C ASN A 67 -2.59 9.69 -1.72
N LEU A 68 -3.47 8.68 -1.90
CA LEU A 68 -4.47 8.70 -2.97
C LEU A 68 -5.53 9.76 -2.74
N MET A 69 -6.04 9.88 -1.53
CA MET A 69 -7.02 10.91 -1.17
C MET A 69 -6.49 12.32 -1.41
N GLU A 70 -5.21 12.57 -1.13
CA GLU A 70 -4.56 13.87 -1.36
C GLU A 70 -4.29 14.16 -2.84
N ARG A 71 -3.95 13.13 -3.64
CA ARG A 71 -3.51 13.30 -5.05
C ARG A 71 -4.58 13.04 -6.09
N LYS A 72 -5.52 12.14 -5.80
CA LYS A 72 -6.61 11.69 -6.69
C LYS A 72 -7.90 11.54 -5.89
N PRO A 73 -8.44 12.65 -5.34
CA PRO A 73 -9.57 12.62 -4.42
C PRO A 73 -10.85 12.02 -5.01
N GLU A 74 -10.96 11.97 -6.33
CA GLU A 74 -12.09 11.39 -7.04
C GLU A 74 -12.06 9.85 -7.14
N THR A 75 -10.94 9.21 -6.75
CA THR A 75 -10.80 7.75 -6.89
C THR A 75 -11.54 7.02 -5.77
N PRO A 76 -12.61 6.28 -6.04
CA PRO A 76 -13.28 5.51 -5.01
C PRO A 76 -12.39 4.37 -4.50
N LEU A 77 -12.28 4.24 -3.18
CA LEU A 77 -11.47 3.23 -2.52
C LEU A 77 -12.34 2.31 -1.65
N LEU A 78 -12.01 1.03 -1.62
CA LEU A 78 -12.61 0.06 -0.70
C LEU A 78 -11.55 -0.49 0.24
N TYR A 79 -11.79 -0.38 1.54
CA TYR A 79 -10.93 -0.98 2.57
C TYR A 79 -11.69 -2.08 3.31
N CYS A 80 -11.25 -3.32 3.12
CA CYS A 80 -11.76 -4.49 3.85
C CYS A 80 -10.87 -4.73 5.07
N SER A 81 -11.41 -4.64 6.27
CA SER A 81 -10.66 -4.70 7.52
C SER A 81 -11.26 -5.65 8.53
N SER A 82 -10.42 -6.36 9.26
CA SER A 82 -10.82 -7.08 10.47
C SER A 82 -10.95 -6.16 11.70
N LEU A 83 -10.45 -4.94 11.60
CA LEU A 83 -10.66 -3.88 12.59
C LEU A 83 -12.05 -3.27 12.41
N SER A 84 -12.63 -2.77 13.49
CA SER A 84 -13.85 -1.99 13.37
C SER A 84 -13.65 -0.72 12.53
N SER A 85 -14.70 -0.25 11.88
CA SER A 85 -14.68 1.00 11.11
C SER A 85 -14.21 2.19 11.95
N THR A 86 -14.59 2.23 13.23
CA THR A 86 -14.17 3.27 14.19
C THR A 86 -12.67 3.24 14.45
N GLU A 87 -12.09 2.05 14.71
CA GLU A 87 -10.64 1.93 14.92
C GLU A 87 -9.85 2.30 13.67
N LEU A 88 -10.34 1.90 12.49
CA LEU A 88 -9.72 2.28 11.22
C LEU A 88 -9.76 3.79 11.01
N THR A 89 -10.91 4.41 11.29
CA THR A 89 -11.10 5.86 11.19
C THR A 89 -10.18 6.61 12.16
N PHE A 90 -10.01 6.17 13.40
CA PHE A 90 -9.05 6.79 14.33
C PHE A 90 -7.62 6.73 13.80
N ARG A 91 -7.22 5.62 13.19
CA ARG A 91 -5.90 5.50 12.57
C ARG A 91 -5.74 6.45 11.38
N LEU A 92 -6.76 6.57 10.54
CA LEU A 92 -6.77 7.56 9.44
C LEU A 92 -6.65 8.97 9.97
N LEU A 93 -7.46 9.35 10.96
CA LEU A 93 -7.40 10.68 11.59
C LEU A 93 -6.01 10.95 12.18
N THR A 94 -5.40 9.97 12.86
CA THR A 94 -4.02 10.10 13.35
C THR A 94 -3.03 10.35 12.22
N ILE A 95 -3.15 9.61 11.10
CA ILE A 95 -2.27 9.76 9.95
C ILE A 95 -2.45 11.13 9.27
N PHE A 96 -3.68 11.62 9.13
CA PHE A 96 -3.95 12.90 8.48
C PHE A 96 -3.61 14.10 9.36
N SER A 97 -4.06 14.10 10.61
CA SER A 97 -3.88 15.25 11.53
C SER A 97 -2.50 15.32 12.16
N GLY A 98 -1.82 14.17 12.29
CA GLY A 98 -0.62 14.03 13.12
C GLY A 98 -0.91 14.07 14.62
N VAL A 99 -2.19 13.98 15.03
CA VAL A 99 -2.63 13.90 16.43
C VAL A 99 -2.89 12.45 16.78
N THR A 100 -2.40 11.98 17.92
CA THR A 100 -2.70 10.63 18.39
C THR A 100 -4.16 10.51 18.79
N CYS A 101 -4.95 9.78 18.01
CA CYS A 101 -6.36 9.50 18.30
C CYS A 101 -6.46 8.17 19.05
N SER A 102 -6.74 8.21 20.33
CA SER A 102 -7.04 7.04 21.17
C SER A 102 -8.09 7.40 22.21
N PHE A 103 -8.77 6.39 22.76
CA PHE A 103 -9.81 6.59 23.76
C PHE A 103 -9.27 7.16 25.09
N ASP A 104 -7.97 7.01 25.34
CA ASP A 104 -7.31 7.38 26.61
C ASP A 104 -6.46 8.64 26.46
N HIS A 105 -6.56 9.37 25.33
CA HIS A 105 -5.79 10.59 25.10
C HIS A 105 -6.65 11.83 25.30
N ASP A 106 -6.26 12.65 26.29
CA ASP A 106 -6.87 13.97 26.51
C ASP A 106 -6.34 14.96 25.47
N LEU A 107 -7.24 15.42 24.60
CA LEU A 107 -6.90 16.35 23.53
C LEU A 107 -6.70 17.77 24.06
N SER A 108 -5.60 18.40 23.70
CA SER A 108 -5.43 19.83 23.86
C SER A 108 -6.36 20.62 22.93
N ALA A 109 -6.53 21.92 23.19
CA ALA A 109 -7.34 22.78 22.33
C ALA A 109 -6.83 22.80 20.88
N ASP A 110 -5.51 22.89 20.68
CA ASP A 110 -4.89 22.90 19.34
C ASP A 110 -5.06 21.57 18.62
N GLU A 111 -4.98 20.45 19.34
CA GLU A 111 -5.23 19.12 18.77
C GLU A 111 -6.69 18.96 18.36
N SER A 112 -7.61 19.46 19.16
CA SER A 112 -9.05 19.44 18.86
C SER A 112 -9.36 20.24 17.58
N VAL A 113 -8.73 21.41 17.40
CA VAL A 113 -8.87 22.22 16.19
C VAL A 113 -8.35 21.44 14.98
N ARG A 114 -7.11 20.91 15.04
CA ARG A 114 -6.52 20.13 13.93
C ARG A 114 -7.34 18.90 13.56
N LEU A 115 -7.90 18.20 14.54
CA LEU A 115 -8.78 17.06 14.27
C LEU A 115 -10.08 17.50 13.59
N THR A 116 -10.68 18.59 14.03
CA THR A 116 -11.91 19.11 13.41
C THR A 116 -11.65 19.51 11.96
N GLU A 117 -10.59 20.24 11.68
CA GLU A 117 -10.16 20.61 10.32
C GLU A 117 -9.91 19.38 9.46
N THR A 118 -9.27 18.35 10.03
CA THR A 118 -9.01 17.08 9.34
C THR A 118 -10.31 16.37 8.99
N VAL A 119 -11.26 16.28 9.91
CA VAL A 119 -12.57 15.64 9.66
C VAL A 119 -13.30 16.38 8.54
N GLU A 120 -13.34 17.71 8.57
CA GLU A 120 -13.95 18.51 7.52
C GLU A 120 -13.29 18.28 6.14
N ALA A 121 -11.96 18.17 6.13
CA ALA A 121 -11.21 17.95 4.90
C ALA A 121 -11.43 16.57 4.28
N ILE A 122 -11.61 15.52 5.09
CA ILE A 122 -11.65 14.13 4.57
C ILE A 122 -13.04 13.51 4.54
N ARG A 123 -14.06 14.13 5.13
CA ARG A 123 -15.41 13.55 5.28
C ARG A 123 -16.07 13.12 3.97
N ASP A 124 -15.79 13.84 2.88
CA ASP A 124 -16.43 13.65 1.58
C ASP A 124 -15.60 12.74 0.63
N TYR A 125 -14.47 12.19 1.11
CA TYR A 125 -13.69 11.26 0.31
C TYR A 125 -14.45 9.95 0.06
N PRO A 126 -14.36 9.41 -1.17
CA PRO A 126 -15.08 8.19 -1.56
C PRO A 126 -14.38 6.92 -1.03
N LEU A 127 -14.17 6.84 0.28
CA LEU A 127 -13.65 5.65 0.97
C LEU A 127 -14.78 4.85 1.60
N SER A 128 -14.95 3.61 1.15
CA SER A 128 -15.86 2.64 1.77
C SER A 128 -15.08 1.69 2.67
N ILE A 129 -15.60 1.37 3.84
CA ILE A 129 -15.00 0.43 4.80
C ILE A 129 -15.96 -0.74 4.99
N VAL A 130 -15.45 -1.97 4.85
CA VAL A 130 -16.21 -3.21 5.04
C VAL A 130 -15.54 -4.06 6.11
N ASP A 131 -16.32 -4.60 7.04
CA ASP A 131 -15.84 -5.61 8.00
C ASP A 131 -15.53 -6.92 7.26
N SER A 132 -14.30 -7.38 7.33
CA SER A 132 -13.79 -8.55 6.63
C SER A 132 -13.21 -9.61 7.57
N ARG A 133 -13.77 -9.75 8.77
CA ARG A 133 -13.32 -10.76 9.75
C ARG A 133 -13.37 -12.17 9.20
N ILE A 134 -14.31 -12.44 8.30
CA ILE A 134 -14.47 -13.73 7.63
C ILE A 134 -14.56 -13.49 6.12
N MET A 135 -13.59 -14.02 5.38
CA MET A 135 -13.54 -13.94 3.90
C MET A 135 -14.13 -15.22 3.29
N ASP A 136 -15.42 -15.43 3.50
CA ASP A 136 -16.18 -16.54 2.91
C ASP A 136 -16.80 -16.17 1.54
N ASP A 137 -17.54 -17.10 0.95
CA ASP A 137 -18.24 -16.88 -0.34
C ASP A 137 -19.25 -15.74 -0.29
N ARG A 138 -19.81 -15.44 0.89
CA ARG A 138 -20.73 -14.32 1.06
C ARG A 138 -19.98 -12.99 0.95
N PHE A 139 -18.82 -12.90 1.61
CA PHE A 139 -17.94 -11.74 1.53
C PHE A 139 -17.52 -11.46 0.07
N PHE A 140 -17.07 -12.48 -0.68
CA PHE A 140 -16.66 -12.30 -2.07
C PHE A 140 -17.82 -11.86 -2.98
N ARG A 141 -19.02 -12.40 -2.78
CA ARG A 141 -20.23 -11.93 -3.51
C ARG A 141 -20.58 -10.49 -3.19
N GLU A 142 -20.44 -10.07 -1.94
CA GLU A 142 -20.66 -8.69 -1.52
C GLU A 142 -19.66 -7.73 -2.20
N LEU A 143 -18.38 -8.09 -2.29
CA LEU A 143 -17.37 -7.29 -3.00
C LEU A 143 -17.75 -7.08 -4.47
N ILE A 144 -18.22 -8.11 -5.16
CA ILE A 144 -18.68 -8.01 -6.56
C ILE A 144 -19.84 -7.02 -6.68
N LEU A 145 -20.81 -7.09 -5.78
CA LEU A 145 -21.96 -6.19 -5.78
C LEU A 145 -21.55 -4.74 -5.48
N LEU A 146 -20.65 -4.54 -4.53
CA LEU A 146 -20.13 -3.23 -4.16
C LEU A 146 -19.33 -2.61 -5.31
N GLN A 147 -18.47 -3.38 -5.98
CA GLN A 147 -17.72 -2.92 -7.15
C GLN A 147 -18.65 -2.48 -8.27
N GLY A 148 -19.68 -3.25 -8.58
CA GLY A 148 -20.68 -2.89 -9.60
C GLY A 148 -21.44 -1.61 -9.31
N LYS A 149 -21.54 -1.19 -8.04
CA LYS A 149 -22.24 0.04 -7.64
C LYS A 149 -21.32 1.26 -7.57
N ASN A 150 -20.06 1.07 -7.15
CA ASN A 150 -19.18 2.17 -6.76
C ASN A 150 -17.98 2.35 -7.69
N SER A 151 -17.66 1.36 -8.53
CA SER A 151 -16.51 1.39 -9.44
C SER A 151 -15.20 1.75 -8.73
N PHE A 152 -14.86 1.01 -7.66
CA PHE A 152 -13.64 1.24 -6.89
C PHE A 152 -12.41 1.16 -7.78
N GLY A 153 -11.50 2.12 -7.62
CA GLY A 153 -10.23 2.12 -8.31
C GLY A 153 -9.19 1.22 -7.63
N LEU A 154 -9.31 1.00 -6.32
CA LEU A 154 -8.42 0.12 -5.53
C LEU A 154 -9.20 -0.56 -4.41
N ILE A 155 -8.94 -1.85 -4.21
CA ILE A 155 -9.43 -2.62 -3.06
C ILE A 155 -8.24 -2.97 -2.17
N LEU A 156 -8.28 -2.54 -0.91
CA LEU A 156 -7.32 -2.94 0.12
C LEU A 156 -7.97 -4.02 1.01
N ALA A 157 -7.27 -5.14 1.21
CA ALA A 157 -7.75 -6.25 2.02
C ALA A 157 -6.77 -6.53 3.16
N ASP A 158 -7.13 -6.19 4.39
CA ASP A 158 -6.29 -6.42 5.58
C ASP A 158 -6.59 -7.76 6.23
N SER A 159 -5.57 -8.34 6.87
CA SER A 159 -5.66 -9.61 7.61
C SER A 159 -6.02 -10.81 6.71
N VAL A 160 -5.54 -10.80 5.47
CA VAL A 160 -5.77 -11.90 4.51
C VAL A 160 -5.02 -13.14 4.95
N MET A 161 -5.68 -14.30 4.85
CA MET A 161 -5.04 -15.60 5.03
C MET A 161 -4.57 -16.14 3.66
N PRO A 162 -3.46 -16.91 3.61
CA PRO A 162 -2.89 -17.41 2.36
C PRO A 162 -3.87 -18.19 1.48
N GLU A 163 -4.79 -18.94 2.07
CA GLU A 163 -5.82 -19.70 1.36
C GLU A 163 -6.78 -18.86 0.53
N HIS A 164 -6.91 -17.57 0.82
CA HIS A 164 -7.76 -16.65 0.06
C HIS A 164 -7.10 -16.06 -1.18
N LEU A 165 -5.77 -16.21 -1.33
CA LEU A 165 -5.02 -15.61 -2.44
C LEU A 165 -5.51 -16.04 -3.84
N PRO A 166 -5.80 -17.31 -4.10
CA PRO A 166 -6.32 -17.73 -5.41
C PRO A 166 -7.63 -17.01 -5.75
N ARG A 167 -8.54 -16.90 -4.78
CA ARG A 167 -9.84 -16.26 -4.97
C ARG A 167 -9.71 -14.75 -5.13
N LEU A 168 -8.84 -14.09 -4.36
CA LEU A 168 -8.55 -12.66 -4.52
C LEU A 168 -7.93 -12.36 -5.89
N LYS A 169 -7.02 -13.22 -6.38
CA LYS A 169 -6.45 -13.06 -7.72
C LYS A 169 -7.50 -13.20 -8.82
N GLN A 170 -8.37 -14.19 -8.70
CA GLN A 170 -9.48 -14.37 -9.63
C GLN A 170 -10.39 -13.14 -9.62
N LEU A 171 -10.75 -12.65 -8.42
CA LEU A 171 -11.62 -11.48 -8.22
C LEU A 171 -11.00 -10.21 -8.83
N ALA A 172 -9.70 -9.98 -8.62
CA ALA A 172 -9.01 -8.85 -9.23
C ALA A 172 -9.18 -8.84 -10.75
N GLY A 173 -9.01 -10.01 -11.41
CA GLY A 173 -9.22 -10.17 -12.84
C GLY A 173 -10.67 -10.01 -13.28
N GLU A 174 -11.63 -10.57 -12.54
CA GLU A 174 -13.07 -10.45 -12.83
C GLU A 174 -13.58 -9.02 -12.73
N LEU A 175 -13.06 -8.25 -11.76
CA LEU A 175 -13.49 -6.88 -11.50
C LEU A 175 -12.64 -5.83 -12.22
N GLU A 176 -11.54 -6.24 -12.86
CA GLU A 176 -10.56 -5.35 -13.49
C GLU A 176 -10.06 -4.24 -12.55
N VAL A 177 -9.92 -4.57 -11.24
CA VAL A 177 -9.46 -3.65 -10.19
C VAL A 177 -8.20 -4.21 -9.51
N PRO A 178 -7.20 -3.37 -9.17
CA PRO A 178 -6.08 -3.82 -8.35
C PRO A 178 -6.55 -4.17 -6.93
N ILE A 179 -6.04 -5.29 -6.41
CA ILE A 179 -6.23 -5.68 -5.01
C ILE A 179 -4.88 -5.63 -4.29
N PHE A 180 -4.82 -4.91 -3.18
CA PHE A 180 -3.66 -4.81 -2.30
C PHE A 180 -3.96 -5.54 -0.99
N ALA A 181 -3.37 -6.72 -0.80
CA ALA A 181 -3.64 -7.60 0.32
C ALA A 181 -2.53 -7.57 1.37
N LEU A 182 -2.90 -7.56 2.66
CA LEU A 182 -1.97 -7.55 3.79
C LEU A 182 -1.98 -8.91 4.47
N ILE A 183 -0.80 -9.55 4.55
CA ILE A 183 -0.63 -10.88 5.15
C ILE A 183 0.35 -10.83 6.31
N SER A 184 -0.02 -11.47 7.42
CA SER A 184 0.89 -11.69 8.54
C SER A 184 1.67 -13.00 8.35
N VAL A 185 3.00 -12.92 8.34
CA VAL A 185 3.89 -14.08 8.27
C VAL A 185 4.61 -14.28 9.60
N SER A 186 4.76 -15.54 10.01
CA SER A 186 5.42 -15.89 11.28
C SER A 186 6.93 -16.12 11.12
N GLN A 187 7.38 -16.57 9.94
CA GLN A 187 8.76 -16.97 9.68
C GLN A 187 9.63 -15.83 9.14
N ARG A 188 10.95 -15.92 9.37
CA ARG A 188 11.92 -14.92 8.90
C ARG A 188 12.20 -15.02 7.40
N ASP A 189 12.03 -16.17 6.83
CA ASP A 189 12.25 -16.47 5.39
C ASP A 189 11.20 -15.85 4.48
N GLY A 190 10.11 -15.33 5.05
CA GLY A 190 9.10 -14.57 4.31
C GLY A 190 8.31 -15.41 3.30
N TYR A 191 8.41 -16.76 3.35
CA TYR A 191 7.60 -17.59 2.47
C TYR A 191 6.11 -17.41 2.72
N ILE A 192 5.36 -17.16 1.65
CA ILE A 192 3.91 -17.00 1.65
C ILE A 192 3.31 -18.17 0.89
N PRO A 193 2.60 -19.11 1.55
CA PRO A 193 1.85 -20.14 0.84
C PRO A 193 0.88 -19.50 -0.15
N GLY A 194 0.76 -20.06 -1.37
CA GLY A 194 -0.12 -19.50 -2.39
C GLY A 194 0.44 -18.27 -3.12
N SER A 195 1.72 -17.90 -2.89
CA SER A 195 2.33 -16.75 -3.57
C SER A 195 2.44 -16.92 -5.09
N GLU A 196 2.31 -18.12 -5.62
CA GLU A 196 2.23 -18.38 -7.06
C GLU A 196 1.06 -17.65 -7.75
N TRP A 197 -0.01 -17.36 -7.01
CA TRP A 197 -1.17 -16.60 -7.49
C TRP A 197 -0.98 -15.08 -7.44
N VAL A 198 0.09 -14.61 -6.78
CA VAL A 198 0.34 -13.19 -6.55
C VAL A 198 1.19 -12.61 -7.67
N ASP A 199 0.84 -11.44 -8.17
CA ASP A 199 1.61 -10.76 -9.21
C ASP A 199 2.81 -10.01 -8.62
N THR A 200 2.62 -9.35 -7.48
CA THR A 200 3.67 -8.59 -6.79
C THR A 200 3.72 -8.97 -5.32
N VAL A 201 4.88 -9.43 -4.85
CA VAL A 201 5.13 -9.79 -3.44
C VAL A 201 6.09 -8.80 -2.81
N ILE A 202 5.67 -8.22 -1.71
CA ILE A 202 6.38 -7.19 -0.98
C ILE A 202 6.55 -7.63 0.47
N HIS A 203 7.74 -7.39 1.02
CA HIS A 203 8.03 -7.64 2.43
C HIS A 203 8.35 -6.32 3.13
N LEU A 204 7.66 -6.05 4.23
CA LEU A 204 7.95 -4.92 5.10
C LEU A 204 8.80 -5.42 6.28
N HIS A 205 10.00 -4.88 6.37
CA HIS A 205 10.97 -5.15 7.44
C HIS A 205 11.22 -3.88 8.25
N ARG A 206 11.12 -4.00 9.57
CA ARG A 206 11.48 -2.95 10.51
C ARG A 206 12.23 -3.57 11.69
N ASP A 207 13.42 -3.06 11.99
CA ASP A 207 14.05 -3.39 13.26
C ASP A 207 13.50 -2.45 14.34
N ARG A 208 12.78 -3.03 15.31
CA ARG A 208 12.22 -2.27 16.43
C ARG A 208 13.29 -1.70 17.36
N ARG A 209 14.53 -2.21 17.28
CA ARG A 209 15.66 -1.75 18.09
C ARG A 209 16.32 -0.50 17.51
N GLU A 210 16.11 -0.23 16.22
CA GLU A 210 16.69 0.91 15.51
C GLU A 210 15.81 2.16 15.55
N THR A 211 15.05 2.39 16.60
CA THR A 211 14.39 3.68 16.78
C THR A 211 15.49 4.69 17.12
N LYS A 212 16.13 5.22 16.08
CA LYS A 212 17.15 6.26 16.18
C LYS A 212 16.45 7.63 16.30
N ASN A 213 17.11 8.51 17.03
CA ASN A 213 16.86 9.94 17.23
C ASN A 213 15.65 10.52 16.48
N GLU A 214 14.78 11.24 17.19
CA GLU A 214 13.61 11.96 16.68
C GLU A 214 12.33 11.12 16.43
N GLY A 215 12.19 9.92 17.00
CA GLY A 215 10.96 9.12 16.89
C GLY A 215 10.70 8.49 15.52
N ARG A 216 11.70 8.51 14.60
CA ARG A 216 11.66 7.87 13.27
C ARG A 216 12.30 6.49 13.32
N ALA A 217 11.64 5.50 12.76
CA ALA A 217 12.14 4.13 12.65
C ALA A 217 12.39 3.79 11.17
N PRO A 218 13.61 3.40 10.78
CA PRO A 218 13.88 2.98 9.41
C PRO A 218 13.11 1.71 9.07
N VAL A 219 12.56 1.68 7.86
CA VAL A 219 11.78 0.58 7.31
C VAL A 219 12.30 0.23 5.92
N SER A 220 12.50 -1.04 5.67
CA SER A 220 12.83 -1.55 4.33
C SER A 220 11.60 -2.20 3.71
N ILE A 221 11.25 -1.76 2.51
CA ILE A 221 10.21 -2.35 1.66
C ILE A 221 10.92 -3.13 0.56
N VAL A 222 10.85 -4.45 0.64
CA VAL A 222 11.53 -5.36 -0.30
C VAL A 222 10.49 -5.93 -1.27
N VAL A 223 10.61 -5.57 -2.54
CA VAL A 223 9.85 -6.18 -3.63
C VAL A 223 10.59 -7.44 -4.06
N SER A 224 10.15 -8.61 -3.59
CA SER A 224 10.80 -9.90 -3.84
C SER A 224 10.34 -10.57 -5.13
N ARG A 225 9.15 -10.21 -5.60
CA ARG A 225 8.57 -10.66 -6.86
C ARG A 225 7.74 -9.54 -7.47
N ASN A 226 7.91 -9.33 -8.77
CA ASN A 226 7.08 -8.39 -9.52
C ASN A 226 6.94 -8.85 -10.98
N ARG A 227 5.72 -9.10 -11.42
CA ARG A 227 5.44 -9.49 -12.82
C ARG A 227 5.52 -8.31 -13.79
N PHE A 228 5.38 -7.08 -13.28
CA PHE A 228 5.16 -5.89 -14.10
C PHE A 228 6.27 -4.84 -13.98
N GLY A 229 7.22 -5.04 -13.08
CA GLY A 229 8.26 -4.06 -12.79
C GLY A 229 9.53 -4.71 -12.26
N LEU A 230 10.28 -3.97 -11.48
CA LEU A 230 11.55 -4.39 -10.92
C LEU A 230 11.36 -5.05 -9.54
N CYS A 231 12.25 -5.98 -9.22
CA CYS A 231 12.49 -6.38 -7.84
C CYS A 231 13.58 -5.49 -7.24
N GLY A 232 13.51 -5.23 -5.95
CA GLY A 232 14.47 -4.37 -5.28
C GLY A 232 14.02 -3.95 -3.90
N THR A 233 14.74 -3.02 -3.30
CA THR A 233 14.46 -2.52 -1.96
C THR A 233 14.38 -1.01 -2.00
N CYS A 234 13.32 -0.43 -1.44
CA CYS A 234 13.28 0.98 -1.09
C CYS A 234 13.27 1.15 0.43
N ARG A 235 13.72 2.31 0.89
CA ARG A 235 13.77 2.67 2.30
C ARG A 235 12.78 3.76 2.60
N LEU A 236 12.08 3.62 3.72
CA LEU A 236 11.15 4.61 4.25
C LEU A 236 11.47 4.85 5.72
N ASN A 237 11.00 5.96 6.25
CA ASN A 237 10.93 6.23 7.68
C ASN A 237 9.51 6.02 8.17
N PHE A 238 9.35 5.31 9.27
CA PHE A 238 8.08 5.16 9.97
C PHE A 238 8.09 5.99 11.24
N ILE A 239 7.05 6.79 11.44
CA ILE A 239 6.82 7.62 12.63
C ILE A 239 5.72 6.94 13.46
N PRO A 240 6.05 6.20 14.53
CA PRO A 240 5.08 5.41 15.27
C PRO A 240 3.95 6.23 15.89
N GLN A 241 4.24 7.44 16.38
CA GLN A 241 3.29 8.32 17.05
C GLN A 241 2.13 8.72 16.14
N THR A 242 2.44 9.03 14.89
CA THR A 242 1.46 9.46 13.90
C THR A 242 1.12 8.37 12.87
N MET A 243 1.74 7.20 12.99
CA MET A 243 1.61 6.08 12.04
C MET A 243 1.92 6.45 10.59
N ARG A 244 2.73 7.50 10.37
CA ARG A 244 3.12 7.97 9.03
C ARG A 244 4.32 7.22 8.51
N PHE A 245 4.30 6.98 7.20
CA PHE A 245 5.48 6.59 6.43
C PHE A 245 5.92 7.77 5.57
N GLU A 246 7.22 8.02 5.53
CA GLU A 246 7.84 9.09 4.76
C GLU A 246 8.97 8.51 3.90
N ASP A 247 9.16 9.05 2.70
CA ASP A 247 10.33 8.70 1.90
C ASP A 247 11.60 9.18 2.61
N VAL A 248 12.68 8.41 2.46
CA VAL A 248 14.01 8.87 2.86
C VAL A 248 14.49 9.79 1.75
N PRO A 249 14.87 11.05 2.07
CA PRO A 249 15.44 11.94 1.07
C PRO A 249 16.66 11.27 0.41
N ASP A 250 16.82 11.44 -0.91
CA ASP A 250 18.05 11.09 -1.58
C ASP A 250 19.18 11.88 -0.90
N ILE A 251 20.12 11.18 -0.29
CA ILE A 251 21.37 11.81 0.14
C ILE A 251 22.08 12.08 -1.19
N GLU A 252 22.11 13.35 -1.61
CA GLU A 252 23.10 13.77 -2.61
C GLU A 252 24.45 13.34 -2.04
N ASP A 253 25.09 12.36 -2.67
CA ASP A 253 26.44 11.94 -2.34
C ASP A 253 27.37 13.16 -2.56
N ASN A 254 27.53 14.00 -1.56
CA ASN A 254 28.62 14.95 -1.46
C ASN A 254 29.91 14.16 -1.17
N GLU A 255 30.31 13.30 -2.11
CA GLU A 255 31.67 12.78 -2.21
C GLU A 255 32.53 13.74 -3.03
N ASP A 256 32.65 15.01 -2.60
CA ASP A 256 33.67 15.92 -3.12
C ASP A 256 34.03 16.94 -2.03
N GLU A 257 34.73 16.50 -0.99
CA GLU A 257 35.59 17.41 -0.19
C GLU A 257 36.47 16.62 0.81
N GLN A 258 37.38 15.79 0.33
CA GLN A 258 38.59 15.41 1.10
C GLN A 258 39.71 14.85 0.21
N GLU A 259 40.17 15.60 -0.79
CA GLU A 259 41.53 15.43 -1.34
C GLU A 259 42.11 16.78 -1.76
N GLU A 260 42.45 17.62 -0.78
CA GLU A 260 43.48 18.64 -0.95
C GLU A 260 44.03 19.04 0.43
N THR A 261 44.88 18.21 0.97
CA THR A 261 45.98 18.71 1.85
C THR A 261 46.94 17.53 2.16
N ARG A 262 47.87 17.28 1.27
CA ARG A 262 49.24 16.87 1.64
C ARG A 262 50.23 17.11 0.49
#